data_721eed8f38b3a65760d982bd2483035a
#
_entry.id   721eed8f38b3a65760d982bd2483035a
#
_cell.length_a   1.000
_cell.length_b   1.000
_cell.length_c   1.000
_cell.angle_alpha   90.00
_cell.angle_beta   90.00
_cell.angle_gamma   90.00
#
_symmetry.space_group_name_H-M   'P 1'
#
loop_
_entity.id
_entity.type
_entity.pdbx_description
1 polymer ?
#
loop_
_entity_poly.entity_id
_entity_poly.type
_entity_poly.pdbx_seq_one_letter_code
_entity_poly.pdbx_strand_id
1 'polypeptide(L)'
;MAEVPARWLLGLVFIWMGLSKALQPVEFLKLVRQYDVVHGTLLLNSIAAALPWFEILCGGLMVAGIAVRGSALVLAGLLVPFTWMVLHRALALHSNVPFCAIRFDCGCGSGEVFVCRKLLENAILILVSIVLVCGRGRKCCVRYELV
;
A
#
# COMPACT_ATOMS: atom_id res chain seq x y z
N MET A 1 23.33 0.39 -7.69
CA MET A 1 22.96 -1.06 -7.71
C MET A 1 21.78 -1.41 -6.79
N ALA A 2 21.38 -0.54 -5.88
CA ALA A 2 20.27 -0.78 -4.96
C ALA A 2 18.85 -0.63 -5.55
N GLU A 3 18.71 -0.05 -6.73
CA GLU A 3 17.39 0.26 -7.32
C GLU A 3 16.65 -0.98 -7.83
N VAL A 4 17.35 -1.98 -8.37
CA VAL A 4 16.72 -3.21 -8.86
C VAL A 4 16.11 -4.02 -7.70
N PRO A 5 16.84 -4.33 -6.61
CA PRO A 5 16.24 -5.02 -5.47
C PRO A 5 15.14 -4.20 -4.78
N ALA A 6 15.28 -2.88 -4.68
CA ALA A 6 14.23 -2.01 -4.12
C ALA A 6 12.93 -2.07 -4.94
N ARG A 7 13.05 -2.05 -6.28
CA ARG A 7 11.93 -2.18 -7.21
C ARG A 7 11.22 -3.54 -7.08
N TRP A 8 11.99 -4.62 -7.03
CA TRP A 8 11.44 -5.96 -6.88
C TRP A 8 10.78 -6.14 -5.52
N LEU A 9 11.42 -5.67 -4.45
CA LEU A 9 10.85 -5.71 -3.10
C LEU A 9 9.51 -4.98 -3.06
N LEU A 10 9.47 -3.73 -3.54
CA LEU A 10 8.23 -2.94 -3.55
C LEU A 10 7.15 -3.61 -4.41
N GLY A 11 7.51 -4.04 -5.61
CA GLY A 11 6.59 -4.70 -6.53
C GLY A 11 5.99 -5.99 -5.96
N LEU A 12 6.82 -6.87 -5.40
CA LEU A 12 6.36 -8.14 -4.82
C LEU A 12 5.48 -7.93 -3.58
N VAL A 13 5.82 -6.96 -2.72
CA VAL A 13 4.99 -6.62 -1.55
C VAL A 13 3.61 -6.16 -1.99
N PHE A 14 3.52 -5.29 -3.00
CA PHE A 14 2.22 -4.79 -3.49
C PHE A 14 1.41 -5.85 -4.24
N ILE A 15 2.06 -6.73 -5.00
CA ILE A 15 1.39 -7.90 -5.60
C ILE A 15 0.78 -8.77 -4.49
N TRP A 16 1.54 -9.07 -3.45
CA TRP A 16 1.05 -9.86 -2.32
C TRP A 16 -0.13 -9.19 -1.61
N MET A 17 0.00 -7.90 -1.28
CA MET A 17 -1.06 -7.12 -0.63
C MET A 17 -2.34 -7.02 -1.48
N GLY A 18 -2.19 -6.75 -2.78
CA GLY A 18 -3.31 -6.71 -3.71
C GLY A 18 -3.98 -8.07 -3.88
N LEU A 19 -3.19 -9.14 -4.00
CA LEU A 19 -3.72 -10.50 -4.13
C LEU A 19 -4.50 -10.93 -2.88
N SER A 20 -3.98 -10.64 -1.68
CA SER A 20 -4.67 -10.95 -0.42
C SER A 20 -6.04 -10.28 -0.35
N LYS A 21 -6.15 -9.01 -0.75
CA LYS A 21 -7.42 -8.26 -0.80
C LYS A 21 -8.36 -8.77 -1.89
N ALA A 22 -7.81 -9.13 -3.07
CA ALA A 22 -8.60 -9.66 -4.18
C ALA A 22 -9.19 -11.04 -3.86
N LEU A 23 -8.50 -11.86 -3.09
CA LEU A 23 -8.98 -13.18 -2.66
C LEU A 23 -10.03 -13.09 -1.55
N GLN A 24 -10.03 -12.03 -0.75
CA GLN A 24 -10.98 -11.81 0.35
C GLN A 24 -11.71 -10.47 0.25
N PRO A 25 -12.46 -10.22 -0.82
CA PRO A 25 -13.04 -8.91 -1.11
C PRO A 25 -14.06 -8.46 -0.06
N VAL A 26 -14.81 -9.40 0.53
CA VAL A 26 -15.81 -9.10 1.56
C VAL A 26 -15.15 -8.65 2.87
N GLU A 27 -14.08 -9.31 3.28
CA GLU A 27 -13.32 -8.92 4.47
C GLU A 27 -12.66 -7.56 4.27
N PHE A 28 -12.07 -7.34 3.10
CA PHE A 28 -11.49 -6.05 2.76
C PHE A 28 -12.54 -4.92 2.74
N LEU A 29 -13.72 -5.16 2.21
CA LEU A 29 -14.83 -4.20 2.21
C LEU A 29 -15.27 -3.86 3.65
N LYS A 30 -15.38 -4.86 4.54
CA LYS A 30 -15.71 -4.64 5.95
C LYS A 30 -14.66 -3.75 6.63
N LEU A 31 -13.38 -3.99 6.36
CA LEU A 31 -12.28 -3.20 6.90
C LEU A 31 -12.32 -1.75 6.41
N VAL A 32 -12.49 -1.50 5.11
CA VAL A 32 -12.63 -0.14 4.58
C VAL A 32 -13.80 0.59 5.22
N ARG A 33 -14.92 -0.10 5.45
CA ARG A 33 -16.08 0.45 6.14
C ARG A 33 -15.81 0.81 7.60
N GLN A 34 -14.99 0.02 8.31
CA GLN A 34 -14.62 0.29 9.72
C GLN A 34 -13.80 1.56 9.91
N TYR A 35 -13.07 2.00 8.88
CA TYR A 35 -12.32 3.25 8.94
C TYR A 35 -13.19 4.51 8.88
N ASP A 36 -14.46 4.38 8.47
CA ASP A 36 -15.48 5.45 8.41
C ASP A 36 -15.01 6.76 7.74
N VAL A 37 -14.07 6.64 6.80
CA VAL A 37 -13.50 7.80 6.08
C VAL A 37 -14.24 8.07 4.77
N VAL A 38 -14.88 7.02 4.20
CA VAL A 38 -15.59 7.11 2.93
C VAL A 38 -17.08 6.96 3.15
N HIS A 39 -17.80 8.06 2.97
CA HIS A 39 -19.26 8.08 3.02
C HIS A 39 -19.84 7.83 1.63
N GLY A 40 -20.66 6.80 1.50
CA GLY A 40 -21.31 6.43 0.24
C GLY A 40 -21.00 5.00 -0.20
N THR A 41 -22.04 4.18 -0.23
CA THR A 41 -21.94 2.73 -0.54
C THR A 41 -21.33 2.46 -1.91
N LEU A 42 -21.67 3.27 -2.92
CA LEU A 42 -21.14 3.10 -4.27
C LEU A 42 -19.64 3.38 -4.34
N LEU A 43 -19.20 4.50 -3.74
CA LEU A 43 -17.79 4.88 -3.74
C LEU A 43 -16.95 3.87 -2.96
N LEU A 44 -17.43 3.45 -1.81
CA LEU A 44 -16.76 2.45 -0.96
C LEU A 44 -16.61 1.10 -1.68
N ASN A 45 -17.66 0.63 -2.34
CA ASN A 45 -17.62 -0.61 -3.11
C ASN A 45 -16.68 -0.49 -4.32
N SER A 46 -16.67 0.66 -5.01
CA SER A 46 -15.79 0.89 -6.15
C SER A 46 -14.32 0.90 -5.73
N ILE A 47 -13.98 1.55 -4.61
CA ILE A 47 -12.63 1.54 -4.07
C ILE A 47 -12.22 0.12 -3.67
N ALA A 48 -13.07 -0.59 -2.93
CA ALA A 48 -12.78 -1.95 -2.49
C ALA A 48 -12.59 -2.93 -3.66
N ALA A 49 -13.32 -2.74 -4.75
CA ALA A 49 -13.20 -3.57 -5.94
C ALA A 49 -11.98 -3.22 -6.81
N ALA A 50 -11.66 -1.94 -6.99
CA ALA A 50 -10.61 -1.50 -7.92
C ALA A 50 -9.21 -1.50 -7.29
N LEU A 51 -9.08 -1.12 -6.02
CA LEU A 51 -7.81 -0.91 -5.35
C LEU A 51 -6.86 -2.13 -5.40
N PRO A 52 -7.32 -3.38 -5.13
CA PRO A 52 -6.46 -4.56 -5.22
C PRO A 52 -5.86 -4.76 -6.61
N TRP A 53 -6.62 -4.50 -7.65
CA TRP A 53 -6.16 -4.65 -9.04
C TRP A 53 -5.12 -3.59 -9.41
N PHE A 54 -5.27 -2.36 -8.93
CA PHE A 54 -4.23 -1.32 -9.08
C PHE A 54 -2.95 -1.69 -8.37
N GLU A 55 -3.01 -2.26 -7.17
CA GLU A 55 -1.84 -2.74 -6.43
C GLU A 55 -1.11 -3.85 -7.21
N ILE A 56 -1.85 -4.85 -7.72
CA ILE A 56 -1.28 -5.96 -8.50
C ILE A 56 -0.68 -5.45 -9.81
N LEU A 57 -1.39 -4.59 -10.54
CA LEU A 57 -0.94 -4.05 -11.82
C LEU A 57 0.34 -3.22 -11.65
N CYS A 58 0.33 -2.25 -10.75
CA CYS A 58 1.50 -1.39 -10.51
C CYS A 58 2.68 -2.18 -9.95
N GLY A 59 2.42 -3.16 -9.07
CA GLY A 59 3.44 -4.07 -8.57
C GLY A 59 4.06 -4.90 -9.69
N GLY A 60 3.25 -5.44 -10.59
CA GLY A 60 3.70 -6.21 -11.77
C GLY A 60 4.53 -5.37 -12.72
N LEU A 61 4.09 -4.14 -13.04
CA LEU A 61 4.84 -3.19 -13.86
C LEU A 61 6.19 -2.85 -13.24
N MET A 62 6.25 -2.69 -11.93
CA MET A 62 7.51 -2.45 -11.21
C MET A 62 8.47 -3.62 -11.33
N VAL A 63 8.01 -4.86 -11.12
CA VAL A 63 8.84 -6.06 -11.27
C VAL A 63 9.35 -6.16 -12.69
N ALA A 64 8.48 -5.97 -13.69
CA ALA A 64 8.83 -5.99 -15.11
C ALA A 64 9.76 -4.84 -15.54
N GLY A 65 9.85 -3.77 -14.74
CA GLY A 65 10.65 -2.59 -15.09
C GLY A 65 10.00 -1.71 -16.15
N ILE A 66 8.67 -1.68 -16.17
CA ILE A 66 7.89 -0.85 -17.08
C ILE A 66 7.28 0.28 -16.27
N ALA A 67 7.40 1.53 -16.75
CA ALA A 67 6.81 2.71 -16.10
C ALA A 67 7.12 2.81 -14.60
N VAL A 68 8.35 2.53 -14.19
CA VAL A 68 8.76 2.41 -12.78
C VAL A 68 8.39 3.66 -11.98
N ARG A 69 8.64 4.87 -12.52
CA ARG A 69 8.31 6.13 -11.84
C ARG A 69 6.80 6.31 -11.67
N GLY A 70 6.03 6.06 -12.73
CA GLY A 70 4.58 6.17 -12.70
C GLY A 70 3.97 5.20 -11.69
N SER A 71 4.39 3.93 -11.74
CA SER A 71 3.95 2.91 -10.79
C SER A 71 4.32 3.26 -9.35
N ALA A 72 5.55 3.74 -9.10
CA ALA A 72 5.99 4.16 -7.77
C ALA A 72 5.19 5.34 -7.24
N LEU A 73 4.83 6.32 -8.09
CA LEU A 73 3.96 7.44 -7.71
C LEU A 73 2.55 6.97 -7.34
N VAL A 74 1.97 6.09 -8.16
CA VAL A 74 0.63 5.53 -7.87
C VAL A 74 0.65 4.77 -6.55
N LEU A 75 1.64 3.90 -6.32
CA LEU A 75 1.75 3.12 -5.10
C LEU A 75 1.99 4.01 -3.87
N ALA A 76 2.82 5.04 -3.98
CA ALA A 76 2.98 6.03 -2.91
C ALA A 76 1.67 6.78 -2.63
N GLY A 77 0.95 7.18 -3.70
CA GLY A 77 -0.35 7.83 -3.60
C GLY A 77 -1.43 6.97 -2.92
N LEU A 78 -1.34 5.64 -3.04
CA LEU A 78 -2.22 4.71 -2.31
C LEU A 78 -1.77 4.50 -0.87
N LEU A 79 -0.45 4.47 -0.61
CA LEU A 79 0.10 4.27 0.73
C LEU A 79 -0.15 5.44 1.68
N VAL A 80 -0.07 6.67 1.18
CA VAL A 80 -0.23 7.87 2.02
C VAL A 80 -1.61 7.93 2.68
N PRO A 81 -2.74 7.89 1.95
CA PRO A 81 -4.07 7.89 2.57
C PRO A 81 -4.29 6.66 3.44
N PHE A 82 -3.77 5.49 3.05
CA PHE A 82 -3.86 4.29 3.85
C PHE A 82 -3.13 4.44 5.19
N THR A 83 -1.92 4.99 5.17
CA THR A 83 -1.14 5.25 6.40
C THR A 83 -1.84 6.27 7.29
N TRP A 84 -2.43 7.30 6.69
CA TRP A 84 -3.25 8.27 7.41
C TRP A 84 -4.46 7.62 8.10
N MET A 85 -5.19 6.76 7.41
CA MET A 85 -6.32 6.02 7.99
C MET A 85 -5.89 5.16 9.19
N VAL A 86 -4.78 4.43 9.04
CA VAL A 86 -4.20 3.62 10.13
C VAL A 86 -3.85 4.49 11.34
N LEU A 87 -3.20 5.63 11.10
CA LEU A 87 -2.83 6.57 12.17
C LEU A 87 -4.07 7.14 12.87
N HIS A 88 -5.05 7.61 12.09
CA HIS A 88 -6.30 8.17 12.62
C HIS A 88 -7.05 7.15 13.49
N ARG A 89 -7.17 5.91 13.01
CA ARG A 89 -7.78 4.82 13.76
C ARG A 89 -7.03 4.50 15.05
N ALA A 90 -5.70 4.49 14.99
CA ALA A 90 -4.85 4.25 16.15
C ALA A 90 -5.01 5.34 17.22
N LEU A 91 -5.08 6.60 16.82
CA LEU A 91 -5.30 7.73 17.71
C LEU A 91 -6.69 7.65 18.40
N ALA A 92 -7.71 7.24 17.66
CA ALA A 92 -9.04 7.04 18.23
C ALA A 92 -9.09 5.92 19.28
N LEU A 93 -8.24 4.89 19.15
CA LEU A 93 -8.16 3.75 20.10
C LEU A 93 -7.18 3.99 21.25
N HIS A 94 -6.35 5.03 21.18
CA HIS A 94 -5.28 5.29 22.16
C HIS A 94 -5.75 5.68 23.57
N SER A 95 -7.02 6.04 23.75
CA SER A 95 -7.54 6.52 25.05
C SER A 95 -7.35 5.53 26.21
N ASN A 96 -7.24 4.22 25.95
CA ASN A 96 -7.20 3.18 26.97
C ASN A 96 -6.00 2.23 26.90
N VAL A 97 -5.16 2.32 25.87
CA VAL A 97 -4.06 1.37 25.62
C VAL A 97 -2.82 2.13 25.11
N PRO A 98 -1.58 1.73 25.51
CA PRO A 98 -0.37 2.30 24.94
C PRO A 98 -0.36 2.20 23.41
N PHE A 99 -0.03 3.28 22.72
CA PHE A 99 -0.13 3.41 21.26
C PHE A 99 0.49 2.23 20.48
N CYS A 100 1.67 1.77 20.87
CA CYS A 100 2.35 0.66 20.20
C CYS A 100 1.81 -0.73 20.58
N ALA A 101 0.99 -0.84 21.62
CA ALA A 101 0.35 -2.10 22.01
C ALA A 101 -1.00 -2.32 21.32
N ILE A 102 -1.53 -1.31 20.63
CA ILE A 102 -2.76 -1.40 19.85
C ILE A 102 -2.57 -2.39 18.71
N ARG A 103 -3.47 -3.37 18.62
CA ARG A 103 -3.55 -4.33 17.51
C ARG A 103 -4.84 -4.11 16.75
N PHE A 104 -4.77 -4.22 15.44
CA PHE A 104 -5.95 -4.23 14.58
C PHE A 104 -5.61 -4.91 13.26
N ASP A 105 -6.63 -5.38 12.56
CA ASP A 105 -6.47 -5.89 11.20
C ASP A 105 -6.34 -4.71 10.23
N CYS A 106 -5.21 -4.65 9.52
CA CYS A 106 -4.95 -3.58 8.56
C CYS A 106 -5.55 -3.83 7.17
N GLY A 107 -6.14 -5.00 6.93
CA GLY A 107 -6.61 -5.40 5.60
C GLY A 107 -5.52 -5.63 4.56
N CYS A 108 -4.27 -5.78 5.00
CA CYS A 108 -3.14 -6.04 4.12
C CYS A 108 -2.80 -7.53 3.97
N GLY A 109 -3.69 -8.42 4.45
CA GLY A 109 -3.50 -9.87 4.38
C GLY A 109 -2.57 -10.46 5.45
N SER A 110 -2.06 -9.62 6.37
CA SER A 110 -1.18 -10.05 7.47
C SER A 110 -1.93 -10.36 8.76
N GLY A 111 -3.28 -10.24 8.76
CA GLY A 111 -4.09 -10.35 9.96
C GLY A 111 -3.86 -9.20 10.95
N GLU A 112 -4.02 -9.46 12.25
CA GLU A 112 -3.80 -8.45 13.29
C GLU A 112 -2.32 -8.08 13.39
N VAL A 113 -2.04 -6.79 13.30
CA VAL A 113 -0.68 -6.23 13.40
C VAL A 113 -0.62 -5.13 14.44
N PHE A 114 0.57 -4.92 15.01
CA PHE A 114 0.82 -3.78 15.88
C PHE A 114 0.89 -2.48 15.07
N VAL A 115 0.24 -1.43 15.58
CA VAL A 115 0.21 -0.09 14.95
C VAL A 115 1.61 0.42 14.62
N CYS A 116 2.53 0.44 15.58
CA CYS A 116 3.88 0.97 15.39
C CYS A 116 4.65 0.21 14.31
N ARG A 117 4.52 -1.12 14.28
CA ARG A 117 5.15 -1.93 13.23
C ARG A 117 4.58 -1.58 11.86
N LYS A 118 3.25 -1.47 11.76
CA LYS A 118 2.59 -1.17 10.48
C LYS A 118 2.94 0.22 9.96
N LEU A 119 2.97 1.21 10.82
CA LEU A 119 3.38 2.58 10.44
C LEU A 119 4.84 2.61 9.97
N LEU A 120 5.73 1.87 10.63
CA LEU A 120 7.13 1.76 10.21
C LEU A 120 7.27 1.07 8.84
N GLU A 121 6.56 -0.04 8.63
CA GLU A 121 6.53 -0.74 7.33
C GLU A 121 6.06 0.19 6.21
N ASN A 122 4.96 0.91 6.42
CA ASN A 122 4.43 1.86 5.44
C ASN A 122 5.40 3.02 5.19
N ALA A 123 6.03 3.57 6.24
CA ALA A 123 7.02 4.63 6.10
C ALA A 123 8.23 4.18 5.24
N ILE A 124 8.72 2.97 5.46
CA ILE A 124 9.81 2.39 4.66
C ILE A 124 9.37 2.24 3.19
N LEU A 125 8.16 1.71 2.93
CA LEU A 125 7.64 1.55 1.58
C LEU A 125 7.46 2.91 0.86
N ILE A 126 7.01 3.94 1.57
CA ILE A 126 6.90 5.31 1.03
C ILE A 126 8.29 5.85 0.69
N LEU A 127 9.29 5.70 1.58
CA LEU A 127 10.65 6.14 1.32
C LEU A 127 11.26 5.43 0.10
N VAL A 128 11.08 4.11 -0.01
CA VAL A 128 11.54 3.33 -1.18
C VAL A 128 10.85 3.84 -2.45
N SER A 129 9.55 4.11 -2.40
CA SER A 129 8.80 4.67 -3.54
C SER A 129 9.36 6.04 -3.96
N ILE A 130 9.65 6.93 -3.00
CA ILE A 130 10.24 8.26 -3.27
C ILE A 130 11.63 8.11 -3.92
N VAL A 131 12.47 7.21 -3.38
CA VAL A 131 13.79 6.93 -3.96
C VAL A 131 13.68 6.46 -5.40
N LEU A 132 12.72 5.60 -5.71
CA LEU A 132 12.48 5.10 -7.08
C LEU A 132 11.93 6.20 -8.01
N VAL A 133 11.11 7.11 -7.51
CA VAL A 133 10.62 8.28 -8.27
C VAL A 133 11.75 9.25 -8.58
N CYS A 134 12.58 9.57 -7.59
CA CYS A 134 13.69 10.53 -7.73
C CYS A 134 14.93 9.91 -8.38
N GLY A 135 15.07 8.60 -8.33
CA GLY A 135 16.22 7.87 -8.84
C GLY A 135 16.35 8.00 -10.37
N ARG A 136 17.61 8.02 -10.85
CA ARG A 136 17.96 8.05 -12.29
C ARG A 136 18.37 6.68 -12.83
N GLY A 137 18.16 5.62 -12.06
CA GLY A 137 18.61 4.27 -12.39
C GLY A 137 17.78 3.61 -13.47
N ARG A 138 18.31 3.61 -14.69
CA ARG A 138 17.68 2.95 -15.87
C ARG A 138 18.09 1.48 -16.02
N LYS A 139 18.78 0.90 -15.04
CA LYS A 139 19.31 -0.46 -15.14
C LYS A 139 18.19 -1.50 -15.10
N CYS A 140 18.21 -2.43 -16.04
CA CYS A 140 17.23 -3.52 -16.16
C CYS A 140 15.78 -3.05 -16.28
N CYS A 141 15.53 -1.89 -16.88
CA CYS A 141 14.20 -1.42 -17.20
C CYS A 141 13.91 -1.63 -18.68
N VAL A 142 12.75 -2.19 -18.99
CA VAL A 142 12.26 -2.28 -20.38
C VAL A 142 11.87 -0.88 -20.85
N ARG A 143 11.21 -0.10 -19.98
CA ARG A 143 10.88 1.30 -20.22
C ARG A 143 10.77 2.03 -18.88
N TYR A 144 11.71 2.95 -18.63
CA TYR A 144 11.78 3.66 -17.35
C TYR A 144 10.75 4.78 -17.22
N GLU A 145 10.53 5.51 -18.29
CA GLU A 145 9.58 6.60 -18.38
C GLU A 145 8.44 6.26 -19.33
N LEU A 146 7.21 6.46 -18.90
CA LEU A 146 6.09 6.70 -19.77
C LEU A 146 5.99 8.21 -19.95
N VAL A 147 6.53 8.69 -21.06
CA VAL A 147 6.45 10.08 -21.56
C VAL A 147 7.04 11.11 -20.61
#